data_7941885b5c54c20717e3590a60c82f44
#
_entry.id   7941885b5c54c20717e3590a60c82f44
#
_cell.length_a   1.000
_cell.length_b   1.000
_cell.length_c   1.000
_cell.angle_alpha   90.00
_cell.angle_beta   90.00
_cell.angle_gamma   90.00
#
_symmetry.space_group_name_H-M   'P 1'
#
loop_
_entity.id
_entity.type
_entity.pdbx_description
1 polymer ?
#
loop_
_entity_poly.entity_id
_entity_poly.type
_entity_poly.pdbx_seq_one_letter_code
_entity_poly.pdbx_strand_id
1 'polypeptide(L)'
;MAKRETIVVVGTGARTPLGFDAASSAAAIRAGISAIQDHPYMIDRFGERMKVARDTGIDMSLAGPERAVEIALSPALDALQSLAVARQAAKVSLILSTGESRPGQKEGFAAQVSAKLRSRLAEHIVLEGGGSTAGGHAGGLLAIYHACKTLRDGKAEFCLAGGVDTYLEPETLEWLDENEQLHSEGNIYGFCPGEAAGFCLLTTLTIARTFGLQPLLEVVGASVASEENRIKTETVVLGEGLGAAFRFLFEDAPIDPVGRIICDMNGERYRGNEYGFAVIRNPGRFKDAADFETPADCWGDVGAASGPLFVSLITEAEARNYQRTPLSLIWAGSENGTRAAVLLGGPRSAA
;
A
#
# COMPACT_ATOMS: atom_id res chain seq x y z
N MET A 1 11.68 -27.28 -15.85
CA MET A 1 11.07 -25.95 -15.67
C MET A 1 12.19 -24.95 -15.44
N ALA A 2 12.25 -23.85 -16.20
CA ALA A 2 13.20 -22.79 -15.91
C ALA A 2 12.92 -22.25 -14.51
N LYS A 3 13.97 -22.06 -13.70
CA LYS A 3 13.85 -21.52 -12.33
C LYS A 3 13.28 -20.11 -12.43
N ARG A 4 12.10 -19.88 -11.86
CA ARG A 4 11.43 -18.57 -11.88
C ARG A 4 12.34 -17.55 -11.17
N GLU A 5 12.62 -16.43 -11.84
CA GLU A 5 13.51 -15.38 -11.31
C GLU A 5 12.94 -14.82 -9.99
N THR A 6 13.79 -14.75 -8.97
CA THR A 6 13.41 -14.26 -7.64
C THR A 6 13.33 -12.73 -7.66
N ILE A 7 12.21 -12.19 -7.24
CA ILE A 7 12.00 -10.73 -7.09
C ILE A 7 12.32 -10.34 -5.66
N VAL A 8 13.05 -9.24 -5.52
CA VAL A 8 13.46 -8.69 -4.23
C VAL A 8 13.12 -7.20 -4.14
N VAL A 9 12.81 -6.76 -2.93
CA VAL A 9 12.74 -5.36 -2.56
C VAL A 9 14.14 -4.90 -2.16
N VAL A 10 14.63 -3.82 -2.74
CA VAL A 10 15.97 -3.25 -2.48
C VAL A 10 15.92 -1.81 -1.96
N GLY A 11 14.75 -1.26 -1.82
CA GLY A 11 14.51 0.06 -1.21
C GLY A 11 13.05 0.23 -0.86
N THR A 12 12.77 0.96 0.21
CA THR A 12 11.43 1.37 0.63
C THR A 12 11.43 2.83 1.04
N GLY A 13 10.29 3.48 0.89
CA GLY A 13 10.08 4.82 1.40
C GLY A 13 8.63 4.99 1.83
N ALA A 14 8.43 5.76 2.88
CA ALA A 14 7.12 6.01 3.47
C ALA A 14 7.02 7.46 3.93
N ARG A 15 5.84 8.04 3.75
CA ARG A 15 5.43 9.29 4.40
C ARG A 15 3.98 9.13 4.86
N THR A 16 3.78 9.29 6.15
CA THR A 16 2.49 9.08 6.81
C THR A 16 2.20 10.20 7.80
N PRO A 17 0.98 10.34 8.31
CA PRO A 17 0.68 11.25 9.40
C PRO A 17 1.51 11.02 10.68
N LEU A 18 2.13 9.84 10.81
CA LEU A 18 2.94 9.43 11.96
C LEU A 18 4.44 9.71 11.80
N GLY A 19 4.92 9.92 10.56
CA GLY A 19 6.33 10.11 10.31
C GLY A 19 6.66 10.38 8.84
N PHE A 20 7.79 11.04 8.63
CA PHE A 20 8.24 11.47 7.31
C PHE A 20 9.08 10.42 6.57
N ASP A 21 9.37 9.29 7.23
CA ASP A 21 10.11 8.15 6.69
C ASP A 21 9.57 6.82 7.19
N ALA A 22 10.08 5.72 6.65
CA ALA A 22 9.66 4.37 6.99
C ALA A 22 9.96 4.02 8.45
N ALA A 23 11.10 4.45 8.97
CA ALA A 23 11.55 4.12 10.32
C ALA A 23 10.69 4.78 11.40
N SER A 24 10.41 6.08 11.25
CA SER A 24 9.54 6.82 12.18
C SER A 24 8.10 6.32 12.14
N SER A 25 7.56 6.09 10.94
CA SER A 25 6.22 5.53 10.75
C SER A 25 6.08 4.14 11.40
N ALA A 26 7.04 3.24 11.18
CA ALA A 26 7.03 1.90 11.76
C ALA A 26 7.20 1.93 13.30
N ALA A 27 8.02 2.82 13.83
CA ALA A 27 8.19 2.99 15.27
C ALA A 27 6.90 3.47 15.94
N ALA A 28 6.19 4.42 15.33
CA ALA A 28 4.91 4.93 15.83
C ALA A 28 3.82 3.84 15.82
N ILE A 29 3.67 3.10 14.70
CA ILE A 29 2.74 1.97 14.61
C ILE A 29 3.03 0.94 15.70
N ARG A 30 4.29 0.52 15.85
CA ARG A 30 4.69 -0.44 16.88
C ARG A 30 4.41 0.05 18.31
N ALA A 31 4.47 1.36 18.53
CA ALA A 31 4.15 1.98 19.82
C ALA A 31 2.65 2.21 20.03
N GLY A 32 1.79 1.92 19.05
CA GLY A 32 0.35 2.18 19.10
C GLY A 32 0.02 3.67 19.13
N ILE A 33 0.89 4.53 18.58
CA ILE A 33 0.65 5.97 18.50
C ILE A 33 -0.32 6.22 17.35
N SER A 34 -1.40 6.97 17.65
CA SER A 34 -2.38 7.39 16.64
C SER A 34 -2.19 8.84 16.24
N ALA A 35 -2.27 9.11 14.93
CA ALA A 35 -2.31 10.44 14.35
C ALA A 35 -3.75 10.92 14.06
N ILE A 36 -4.76 10.13 14.43
CA ILE A 36 -6.17 10.51 14.25
C ILE A 36 -6.48 11.68 15.17
N GLN A 37 -7.00 12.77 14.59
CA GLN A 37 -7.28 14.02 15.27
C GLN A 37 -8.51 14.70 14.67
N ASP A 38 -9.03 15.69 15.35
CA ASP A 38 -10.11 16.52 14.84
C ASP A 38 -9.65 17.34 13.62
N HIS A 39 -10.45 17.31 12.56
CA HIS A 39 -10.20 18.21 11.42
C HIS A 39 -10.41 19.66 11.86
N PRO A 40 -9.51 20.61 11.53
CA PRO A 40 -9.60 21.98 12.05
C PRO A 40 -10.85 22.74 11.61
N TYR A 41 -11.48 22.38 10.50
CA TYR A 41 -12.58 23.12 9.90
C TYR A 41 -13.82 22.28 9.57
N MET A 42 -13.64 21.00 9.19
CA MET A 42 -14.74 20.15 8.73
C MET A 42 -15.55 19.62 9.91
N ILE A 43 -16.86 19.68 9.77
CA ILE A 43 -17.85 19.24 10.75
C ILE A 43 -18.76 18.22 10.07
N ASP A 44 -19.02 17.11 10.76
CA ASP A 44 -19.90 16.06 10.28
C ASP A 44 -21.40 16.46 10.42
N ARG A 45 -22.29 15.65 9.88
CA ARG A 45 -23.75 15.84 9.94
C ARG A 45 -24.35 15.83 11.34
N PHE A 46 -23.56 15.39 12.36
CA PHE A 46 -23.98 15.41 13.76
C PHE A 46 -23.53 16.68 14.49
N GLY A 47 -22.75 17.55 13.84
CA GLY A 47 -22.22 18.79 14.39
C GLY A 47 -20.89 18.65 15.10
N GLU A 48 -20.24 17.48 14.97
CA GLU A 48 -18.94 17.20 15.57
C GLU A 48 -17.80 17.35 14.54
N ARG A 49 -16.58 17.59 15.02
CA ARG A 49 -15.44 17.69 14.12
C ARG A 49 -15.11 16.32 13.52
N MET A 50 -14.94 16.28 12.21
CA MET A 50 -14.57 15.05 11.50
C MET A 50 -13.21 14.54 11.99
N LYS A 51 -13.09 13.24 12.23
CA LYS A 51 -11.83 12.59 12.61
C LYS A 51 -11.02 12.24 11.36
N VAL A 52 -9.78 12.72 11.30
CA VAL A 52 -8.88 12.50 10.17
C VAL A 52 -7.45 12.26 10.64
N ALA A 53 -6.65 11.56 9.84
CA ALA A 53 -5.21 11.44 10.03
C ALA A 53 -4.48 12.24 8.95
N ARG A 54 -4.03 13.42 9.29
CA ARG A 54 -3.44 14.41 8.37
C ARG A 54 -1.93 14.51 8.55
N ASP A 55 -1.18 14.64 7.45
CA ASP A 55 0.21 15.04 7.48
C ASP A 55 0.32 16.54 7.85
N THR A 56 0.72 16.81 9.08
CA THR A 56 0.83 18.17 9.60
C THR A 56 2.03 18.94 9.05
N GLY A 57 2.94 18.29 8.35
CA GLY A 57 4.08 18.92 7.69
C GLY A 57 3.75 19.51 6.32
N ILE A 58 2.50 19.28 5.82
CA ILE A 58 2.05 19.82 4.53
C ILE A 58 1.08 20.98 4.77
N ASP A 59 1.30 22.08 4.03
CA ASP A 59 0.43 23.24 4.06
C ASP A 59 -1.01 22.83 3.67
N MET A 60 -1.98 23.24 4.47
CA MET A 60 -3.40 22.95 4.23
C MET A 60 -3.97 23.63 2.99
N SER A 61 -3.35 24.70 2.51
CA SER A 61 -3.75 25.35 1.26
C SER A 61 -3.36 24.54 0.01
N LEU A 62 -2.46 23.55 0.16
CA LEU A 62 -2.07 22.66 -0.93
C LEU A 62 -3.12 21.56 -1.08
N ALA A 63 -3.71 21.45 -2.27
CA ALA A 63 -4.82 20.56 -2.59
C ALA A 63 -4.58 19.80 -3.89
N GLY A 64 -5.40 18.81 -4.18
CA GLY A 64 -5.41 18.09 -5.45
C GLY A 64 -4.11 17.36 -5.79
N PRO A 65 -3.74 17.29 -7.09
CA PRO A 65 -2.54 16.58 -7.53
C PRO A 65 -1.24 17.15 -6.95
N GLU A 66 -1.20 18.45 -6.62
CA GLU A 66 -0.05 19.12 -6.02
C GLU A 66 0.22 18.57 -4.61
N ARG A 67 -0.84 18.41 -3.80
CA ARG A 67 -0.74 17.80 -2.47
C ARG A 67 -0.28 16.34 -2.56
N ALA A 68 -0.88 15.56 -3.44
CA ALA A 68 -0.50 14.16 -3.63
C ALA A 68 0.97 14.00 -4.04
N VAL A 69 1.49 14.87 -4.91
CA VAL A 69 2.91 14.85 -5.32
C VAL A 69 3.82 15.25 -4.17
N GLU A 70 3.44 16.22 -3.35
CA GLU A 70 4.22 16.63 -2.17
C GLU A 70 4.32 15.50 -1.14
N ILE A 71 3.24 14.74 -0.94
CA ILE A 71 3.26 13.53 -0.09
C ILE A 71 4.16 12.45 -0.70
N ALA A 72 4.12 12.27 -2.04
CA ALA A 72 4.75 11.16 -2.73
C ALA A 72 6.25 11.35 -3.00
N LEU A 73 6.76 12.58 -3.07
CA LEU A 73 8.11 12.84 -3.57
C LEU A 73 9.18 12.29 -2.64
N SER A 74 9.15 12.63 -1.35
CA SER A 74 10.18 12.17 -0.40
C SER A 74 10.23 10.64 -0.30
N PRO A 75 9.11 9.90 -0.12
CA PRO A 75 9.21 8.45 -0.04
C PRO A 75 9.61 7.79 -1.37
N ALA A 76 9.32 8.39 -2.52
CA ALA A 76 9.82 7.89 -3.79
C ALA A 76 11.35 8.03 -3.90
N LEU A 77 11.91 9.15 -3.46
CA LEU A 77 13.36 9.38 -3.41
C LEU A 77 14.04 8.46 -2.39
N ASP A 78 13.46 8.27 -1.21
CA ASP A 78 13.97 7.36 -0.18
C ASP A 78 14.08 5.92 -0.71
N ALA A 79 13.04 5.44 -1.40
CA ALA A 79 13.06 4.11 -2.02
C ALA A 79 14.17 3.97 -3.09
N LEU A 80 14.55 5.06 -3.76
CA LEU A 80 15.61 5.10 -4.78
C LEU A 80 17.02 5.27 -4.19
N GLN A 81 17.16 5.54 -2.90
CA GLN A 81 18.45 5.87 -2.28
C GLN A 81 19.50 4.76 -2.48
N SER A 82 19.11 3.50 -2.49
CA SER A 82 20.01 2.37 -2.72
C SER A 82 20.70 2.44 -4.09
N LEU A 83 20.01 2.91 -5.13
CA LEU A 83 20.60 3.13 -6.47
C LEU A 83 21.57 4.30 -6.51
N ALA A 84 21.28 5.39 -5.81
CA ALA A 84 22.17 6.53 -5.71
C ALA A 84 23.51 6.14 -5.06
N VAL A 85 23.49 5.27 -4.07
CA VAL A 85 24.68 4.72 -3.41
C VAL A 85 25.48 3.80 -4.35
N ALA A 86 24.80 3.01 -5.18
CA ALA A 86 25.43 2.09 -6.12
C ALA A 86 26.23 2.78 -7.24
N ARG A 87 26.02 4.09 -7.47
CA ARG A 87 26.71 4.92 -8.48
C ARG A 87 26.71 4.36 -9.90
N GLN A 88 25.73 3.53 -10.23
CA GLN A 88 25.55 2.96 -11.56
C GLN A 88 24.30 3.59 -12.21
N ALA A 89 24.40 3.83 -13.51
CA ALA A 89 23.24 4.30 -14.25
C ALA A 89 22.18 3.20 -14.29
N ALA A 90 21.03 3.46 -13.69
CA ALA A 90 19.90 2.55 -13.64
C ALA A 90 18.69 3.17 -14.33
N LYS A 91 17.94 2.33 -15.04
CA LYS A 91 16.67 2.69 -15.67
C LYS A 91 15.53 2.14 -14.84
N VAL A 92 14.67 3.03 -14.39
CA VAL A 92 13.59 2.69 -13.46
C VAL A 92 12.23 2.85 -14.12
N SER A 93 11.39 1.83 -14.02
CA SER A 93 10.00 1.90 -14.44
C SER A 93 9.12 2.34 -13.26
N LEU A 94 8.40 3.47 -13.37
CA LEU A 94 7.50 3.95 -12.32
C LEU A 94 6.10 3.38 -12.52
N ILE A 95 5.60 2.63 -11.55
CA ILE A 95 4.24 2.10 -11.50
C ILE A 95 3.54 2.69 -10.27
N LEU A 96 2.63 3.64 -10.51
CA LEU A 96 1.97 4.42 -9.46
C LEU A 96 0.48 4.08 -9.38
N SER A 97 -0.05 3.98 -8.17
CA SER A 97 -1.49 3.95 -7.95
C SER A 97 -1.94 5.11 -7.07
N THR A 98 -3.14 5.61 -7.35
CA THR A 98 -3.86 6.56 -6.50
C THR A 98 -5.17 5.94 -6.01
N GLY A 99 -5.85 6.61 -5.11
CA GLY A 99 -7.22 6.29 -4.74
C GLY A 99 -8.15 6.22 -5.95
N GLU A 100 -9.32 5.62 -5.76
CA GLU A 100 -10.42 5.69 -6.73
C GLU A 100 -10.89 7.12 -6.89
N SER A 101 -11.50 7.45 -8.04
CA SER A 101 -12.03 8.78 -8.27
C SER A 101 -13.15 9.12 -7.27
N ARG A 102 -13.06 10.29 -6.66
CA ARG A 102 -13.98 10.78 -5.61
C ARG A 102 -14.42 12.22 -5.93
N PRO A 103 -15.56 12.67 -5.38
CA PRO A 103 -15.92 14.10 -5.41
C PRO A 103 -14.77 14.98 -4.88
N GLY A 104 -14.59 16.15 -5.45
CA GLY A 104 -13.47 17.06 -5.16
C GLY A 104 -12.20 16.79 -5.95
N GLN A 105 -12.00 15.58 -6.47
CA GLN A 105 -10.84 15.27 -7.31
C GLN A 105 -11.05 15.73 -8.76
N LYS A 106 -10.02 16.33 -9.34
CA LYS A 106 -10.01 16.73 -10.77
C LYS A 106 -10.02 15.50 -11.67
N GLU A 107 -10.66 15.64 -12.83
CA GLU A 107 -10.61 14.62 -13.88
C GLU A 107 -9.15 14.28 -14.24
N GLY A 108 -8.86 13.00 -14.41
CA GLY A 108 -7.51 12.53 -14.72
C GLY A 108 -6.51 12.68 -13.56
N PHE A 109 -6.96 12.74 -12.32
CA PHE A 109 -6.14 12.90 -11.12
C PHE A 109 -4.90 11.98 -11.10
N ALA A 110 -5.08 10.67 -11.30
CA ALA A 110 -3.98 9.69 -11.31
C ALA A 110 -2.92 10.01 -12.38
N ALA A 111 -3.35 10.40 -13.57
CA ALA A 111 -2.44 10.76 -14.66
C ALA A 111 -1.68 12.06 -14.36
N GLN A 112 -2.34 13.06 -13.77
CA GLN A 112 -1.72 14.33 -13.37
C GLN A 112 -0.68 14.11 -12.26
N VAL A 113 -1.00 13.35 -11.23
CA VAL A 113 -0.07 13.00 -10.15
C VAL A 113 1.15 12.26 -10.72
N SER A 114 0.92 11.25 -11.57
CA SER A 114 2.00 10.50 -12.22
C SER A 114 2.91 11.40 -13.08
N ALA A 115 2.35 12.26 -13.90
CA ALA A 115 3.13 13.15 -14.77
C ALA A 115 3.99 14.13 -13.96
N LYS A 116 3.41 14.74 -12.91
CA LYS A 116 4.13 15.68 -12.04
C LYS A 116 5.21 14.98 -11.22
N LEU A 117 4.92 13.82 -10.65
CA LEU A 117 5.90 13.04 -9.89
C LEU A 117 7.06 12.58 -10.78
N ARG A 118 6.77 12.11 -12.00
CA ARG A 118 7.79 11.76 -13.00
C ARG A 118 8.71 12.93 -13.33
N SER A 119 8.15 14.11 -13.52
CA SER A 119 8.94 15.32 -13.79
C SER A 119 9.91 15.65 -12.65
N ARG A 120 9.46 15.52 -11.41
CA ARG A 120 10.31 15.76 -10.22
C ARG A 120 11.37 14.67 -10.04
N LEU A 121 11.03 13.39 -10.24
CA LEU A 121 11.96 12.28 -10.13
C LEU A 121 13.00 12.25 -11.25
N ALA A 122 12.68 12.77 -12.45
CA ALA A 122 13.61 12.84 -13.59
C ALA A 122 14.84 13.73 -13.33
N GLU A 123 14.79 14.58 -12.30
CA GLU A 123 15.96 15.35 -11.83
C GLU A 123 17.00 14.46 -11.11
N HIS A 124 16.60 13.26 -10.67
CA HIS A 124 17.39 12.36 -9.84
C HIS A 124 17.72 11.02 -10.48
N ILE A 125 16.87 10.51 -11.36
CA ILE A 125 16.97 9.16 -11.96
C ILE A 125 16.41 9.12 -13.37
N VAL A 126 16.91 8.20 -14.20
CA VAL A 126 16.35 7.94 -15.54
C VAL A 126 15.11 7.08 -15.41
N LEU A 127 13.94 7.67 -15.77
CA LEU A 127 12.66 6.96 -15.76
C LEU A 127 12.32 6.44 -17.16
N GLU A 128 12.17 5.12 -17.30
CA GLU A 128 11.75 4.46 -18.55
C GLU A 128 10.50 3.59 -18.31
N GLY A 129 9.43 3.85 -19.02
CA GLY A 129 8.19 3.04 -18.95
C GLY A 129 7.39 3.23 -17.67
N GLY A 130 6.52 2.27 -17.39
CA GLY A 130 5.58 2.27 -16.27
C GLY A 130 4.20 2.84 -16.63
N GLY A 131 3.41 3.13 -15.60
CA GLY A 131 2.04 3.62 -15.77
C GLY A 131 1.43 4.08 -14.45
N SER A 132 0.21 4.60 -14.53
CA SER A 132 -0.57 4.97 -13.36
C SER A 132 -2.00 4.45 -13.44
N THR A 133 -2.61 4.22 -12.28
CA THR A 133 -3.99 3.75 -12.17
C THR A 133 -4.66 4.36 -10.94
N ALA A 134 -5.98 4.55 -11.00
CA ALA A 134 -6.83 4.86 -9.85
C ALA A 134 -7.32 3.53 -9.24
N GLY A 135 -6.41 2.83 -8.58
CA GLY A 135 -6.62 1.44 -8.13
C GLY A 135 -7.28 1.29 -6.77
N GLY A 136 -7.52 2.38 -6.03
CA GLY A 136 -8.06 2.32 -4.68
C GLY A 136 -7.11 1.65 -3.69
N HIS A 137 -7.64 1.09 -2.61
CA HIS A 137 -6.87 0.48 -1.52
C HIS A 137 -5.92 -0.64 -1.99
N ALA A 138 -6.38 -1.52 -2.88
CA ALA A 138 -5.56 -2.57 -3.46
C ALA A 138 -4.51 -2.05 -4.47
N GLY A 139 -4.61 -0.77 -4.84
CA GLY A 139 -3.83 -0.18 -5.93
C GLY A 139 -2.33 -0.26 -5.74
N GLY A 140 -1.83 0.00 -4.53
CA GLY A 140 -0.40 -0.13 -4.23
C GLY A 140 0.10 -1.58 -4.35
N LEU A 141 -0.68 -2.57 -3.93
CA LEU A 141 -0.37 -3.99 -4.12
C LEU A 141 -0.48 -4.42 -5.60
N LEU A 142 -1.43 -3.84 -6.32
CA LEU A 142 -1.54 -4.02 -7.78
C LEU A 142 -0.30 -3.47 -8.49
N ALA A 143 0.23 -2.33 -8.06
CA ALA A 143 1.49 -1.79 -8.58
C ALA A 143 2.66 -2.75 -8.34
N ILE A 144 2.77 -3.35 -7.16
CA ILE A 144 3.78 -4.39 -6.84
C ILE A 144 3.58 -5.64 -7.72
N TYR A 145 2.34 -6.09 -7.90
CA TYR A 145 2.03 -7.22 -8.79
C TYR A 145 2.50 -6.96 -10.23
N HIS A 146 2.19 -5.78 -10.77
CA HIS A 146 2.64 -5.40 -12.12
C HIS A 146 4.15 -5.23 -12.22
N ALA A 147 4.80 -4.71 -11.18
CA ALA A 147 6.26 -4.63 -11.09
C ALA A 147 6.89 -6.03 -11.17
N CYS A 148 6.39 -6.98 -10.39
CA CYS A 148 6.85 -8.37 -10.43
C CYS A 148 6.70 -9.00 -11.82
N LYS A 149 5.60 -8.74 -12.51
CA LYS A 149 5.36 -9.22 -13.87
C LYS A 149 6.33 -8.58 -14.85
N THR A 150 6.48 -7.26 -14.81
CA THR A 150 7.38 -6.48 -15.69
C THR A 150 8.83 -6.94 -15.56
N LEU A 151 9.30 -7.17 -14.33
CA LEU A 151 10.64 -7.65 -14.04
C LEU A 151 10.84 -9.10 -14.53
N ARG A 152 9.89 -10.01 -14.30
CA ARG A 152 9.96 -11.41 -14.77
C ARG A 152 9.93 -11.52 -16.29
N ASP A 153 9.21 -10.62 -16.95
CA ASP A 153 9.17 -10.54 -18.42
C ASP A 153 10.45 -9.89 -19.01
N GLY A 154 11.40 -9.45 -18.18
CA GLY A 154 12.64 -8.77 -18.62
C GLY A 154 12.40 -7.40 -19.27
N LYS A 155 11.23 -6.76 -19.01
CA LYS A 155 10.86 -5.46 -19.60
C LYS A 155 11.44 -4.26 -18.84
N ALA A 156 11.93 -4.46 -17.62
CA ALA A 156 12.63 -3.47 -16.83
C ALA A 156 13.67 -4.13 -15.94
N GLU A 157 14.73 -3.38 -15.59
CA GLU A 157 15.72 -3.80 -14.60
C GLU A 157 15.26 -3.47 -13.19
N PHE A 158 14.64 -2.30 -13.02
CA PHE A 158 14.08 -1.81 -11.75
C PHE A 158 12.65 -1.31 -11.95
N CYS A 159 11.82 -1.57 -10.95
CA CYS A 159 10.47 -1.02 -10.87
C CYS A 159 10.31 -0.28 -9.54
N LEU A 160 9.99 1.02 -9.61
CA LEU A 160 9.50 1.79 -8.47
C LEU A 160 7.98 1.65 -8.43
N ALA A 161 7.50 0.78 -7.55
CA ALA A 161 6.07 0.54 -7.35
C ALA A 161 5.59 1.32 -6.13
N GLY A 162 4.55 2.12 -6.28
CA GLY A 162 4.07 2.94 -5.18
C GLY A 162 2.59 3.25 -5.23
N GLY A 163 2.12 3.80 -4.12
CA GLY A 163 0.78 4.33 -3.97
C GLY A 163 0.79 5.64 -3.20
N VAL A 164 -0.09 6.53 -3.58
CA VAL A 164 -0.37 7.78 -2.87
C VAL A 164 -1.86 8.00 -2.82
N ASP A 165 -2.36 8.41 -1.67
CA ASP A 165 -3.75 8.77 -1.51
C ASP A 165 -3.92 9.91 -0.51
N THR A 166 -4.99 10.69 -0.69
CA THR A 166 -5.46 11.70 0.25
C THR A 166 -6.97 11.80 0.16
N TYR A 167 -7.65 11.81 1.31
CA TYR A 167 -9.09 12.01 1.43
C TYR A 167 -9.44 13.44 1.82
N LEU A 168 -8.45 14.32 1.95
CA LEU A 168 -8.63 15.62 2.64
C LEU A 168 -9.18 16.74 1.76
N GLU A 169 -9.68 16.44 0.57
CA GLU A 169 -10.49 17.39 -0.20
C GLU A 169 -11.84 17.58 0.51
N PRO A 170 -12.30 18.83 0.73
CA PRO A 170 -13.56 19.07 1.46
C PRO A 170 -14.76 18.32 0.88
N GLU A 171 -14.91 18.32 -0.45
CA GLU A 171 -16.01 17.64 -1.13
C GLU A 171 -15.92 16.10 -0.96
N THR A 172 -14.71 15.56 -0.83
CA THR A 172 -14.52 14.13 -0.51
C THR A 172 -15.00 13.83 0.91
N LEU A 173 -14.64 14.65 1.88
CA LEU A 173 -15.03 14.46 3.27
C LEU A 173 -16.54 14.60 3.45
N GLU A 174 -17.17 15.60 2.83
CA GLU A 174 -18.63 15.78 2.82
C GLU A 174 -19.33 14.57 2.20
N TRP A 175 -18.83 14.10 1.04
CA TRP A 175 -19.39 12.93 0.37
C TRP A 175 -19.27 11.65 1.23
N LEU A 176 -18.15 11.44 1.92
CA LEU A 176 -17.98 10.31 2.84
C LEU A 176 -18.96 10.38 4.02
N ASP A 177 -19.19 11.57 4.56
CA ASP A 177 -20.14 11.78 5.65
C ASP A 177 -21.60 11.53 5.19
N GLU A 178 -21.98 12.05 4.04
CA GLU A 178 -23.29 11.81 3.43
C GLU A 178 -23.58 10.33 3.17
N ASN A 179 -22.53 9.56 2.84
CA ASN A 179 -22.61 8.12 2.57
C ASN A 179 -22.37 7.25 3.82
N GLU A 180 -22.38 7.83 5.02
CA GLU A 180 -22.20 7.08 6.28
C GLU A 180 -20.89 6.27 6.37
N GLN A 181 -19.81 6.80 5.78
CA GLN A 181 -18.52 6.11 5.76
C GLN A 181 -17.55 6.62 6.82
N LEU A 182 -17.74 7.84 7.33
CA LEU A 182 -16.87 8.40 8.35
C LEU A 182 -17.15 7.81 9.74
N HIS A 183 -16.06 7.51 10.45
CA HIS A 183 -16.15 7.18 11.88
C HIS A 183 -16.56 8.40 12.68
N SER A 184 -17.62 8.27 13.48
CA SER A 184 -18.14 9.29 14.37
C SER A 184 -18.85 8.66 15.57
N GLU A 185 -19.30 9.46 16.54
CA GLU A 185 -20.15 8.95 17.63
C GLU A 185 -21.45 8.32 17.11
N GLY A 186 -21.98 8.81 16.00
CA GLY A 186 -23.18 8.28 15.35
C GLY A 186 -22.91 7.09 14.41
N ASN A 187 -21.65 6.86 14.02
CA ASN A 187 -21.25 5.77 13.11
C ASN A 187 -19.92 5.13 13.53
N ILE A 188 -20.01 4.17 14.43
CA ILE A 188 -18.84 3.44 14.95
C ILE A 188 -18.21 2.46 13.91
N TYR A 189 -18.90 2.21 12.80
CA TYR A 189 -18.42 1.32 11.72
C TYR A 189 -17.87 2.06 10.52
N GLY A 190 -17.72 3.36 10.62
CA GLY A 190 -17.02 4.16 9.65
C GLY A 190 -15.51 4.11 9.84
N PHE A 191 -14.78 4.71 8.92
CA PHE A 191 -13.33 4.81 8.99
C PHE A 191 -12.87 6.26 9.23
N CYS A 192 -11.64 6.43 9.72
CA CYS A 192 -10.99 7.73 9.82
C CYS A 192 -10.16 7.96 8.55
N PRO A 193 -10.51 8.93 7.69
CA PRO A 193 -9.75 9.23 6.48
C PRO A 193 -8.34 9.71 6.81
N GLY A 194 -7.39 9.29 5.98
CA GLY A 194 -6.00 9.69 6.11
C GLY A 194 -5.39 10.12 4.77
N GLU A 195 -4.11 10.36 4.79
CA GLU A 195 -3.29 10.62 3.61
C GLU A 195 -1.88 10.09 3.82
N ALA A 196 -1.31 9.47 2.81
CA ALA A 196 0.04 8.96 2.87
C ALA A 196 0.57 8.63 1.47
N ALA A 197 1.87 8.35 1.39
CA ALA A 197 2.47 7.68 0.26
C ALA A 197 3.48 6.63 0.73
N GLY A 198 3.56 5.54 -0.04
CA GLY A 198 4.55 4.50 0.14
C GLY A 198 5.10 4.04 -1.20
N PHE A 199 6.39 3.69 -1.22
CA PHE A 199 7.08 3.20 -2.42
C PHE A 199 8.00 2.04 -2.08
N CYS A 200 8.12 1.11 -3.04
CA CYS A 200 9.05 0.00 -3.00
C CYS A 200 9.84 -0.04 -4.30
N LEU A 201 11.17 -0.10 -4.21
CA LEU A 201 12.04 -0.37 -5.34
C LEU A 201 12.23 -1.89 -5.45
N LEU A 202 11.78 -2.45 -6.55
CA LEU A 202 11.86 -3.89 -6.84
C LEU A 202 12.81 -4.15 -8.00
N THR A 203 13.49 -5.30 -7.92
CA THR A 203 14.33 -5.81 -9.00
C THR A 203 14.43 -7.34 -8.90
N THR A 204 15.11 -7.98 -9.85
CA THR A 204 15.44 -9.40 -9.72
C THR A 204 16.67 -9.59 -8.83
N LEU A 205 16.79 -10.76 -8.18
CA LEU A 205 17.95 -11.07 -7.35
C LEU A 205 19.25 -11.01 -8.16
N THR A 206 19.20 -11.41 -9.43
CA THR A 206 20.34 -11.35 -10.35
C THR A 206 20.81 -9.91 -10.58
N ILE A 207 19.88 -9.01 -10.87
CA ILE A 207 20.18 -7.58 -11.08
C ILE A 207 20.66 -6.94 -9.77
N ALA A 208 20.02 -7.24 -8.63
CA ALA A 208 20.45 -6.74 -7.33
C ALA A 208 21.94 -7.08 -7.07
N ARG A 209 22.34 -8.33 -7.33
CA ARG A 209 23.75 -8.75 -7.20
C ARG A 209 24.69 -8.02 -8.15
N THR A 210 24.28 -7.81 -9.41
CA THR A 210 25.07 -7.08 -10.41
C THR A 210 25.34 -5.64 -9.97
N PHE A 211 24.35 -5.00 -9.34
CA PHE A 211 24.44 -3.63 -8.82
C PHE A 211 25.00 -3.55 -7.40
N GLY A 212 25.33 -4.68 -6.76
CA GLY A 212 25.81 -4.72 -5.37
C GLY A 212 24.77 -4.27 -4.33
N LEU A 213 23.48 -4.38 -4.69
CA LEU A 213 22.38 -4.00 -3.81
C LEU A 213 22.06 -5.12 -2.83
N GLN A 214 21.75 -4.74 -1.60
CA GLN A 214 21.32 -5.69 -0.57
C GLN A 214 19.80 -5.89 -0.66
N PRO A 215 19.31 -7.14 -0.84
CA PRO A 215 17.90 -7.45 -0.72
C PRO A 215 17.39 -7.16 0.70
N LEU A 216 16.29 -6.44 0.81
CA LEU A 216 15.61 -6.16 2.08
C LEU A 216 14.55 -7.23 2.38
N LEU A 217 13.80 -7.64 1.35
CA LEU A 217 12.77 -8.68 1.41
C LEU A 217 12.74 -9.45 0.09
N GLU A 218 12.25 -10.69 0.13
CA GLU A 218 11.84 -11.44 -1.05
C GLU A 218 10.34 -11.28 -1.29
N VAL A 219 9.92 -11.02 -2.53
CA VAL A 219 8.53 -11.16 -2.95
C VAL A 219 8.30 -12.62 -3.37
N VAL A 220 7.84 -13.43 -2.43
CA VAL A 220 7.58 -14.86 -2.62
C VAL A 220 6.45 -15.06 -3.63
N GLY A 221 5.41 -14.24 -3.52
CA GLY A 221 4.28 -14.26 -4.44
C GLY A 221 3.50 -12.95 -4.42
N ALA A 222 2.79 -12.70 -5.51
CA ALA A 222 1.82 -11.60 -5.61
C ALA A 222 0.65 -12.07 -6.46
N SER A 223 -0.56 -11.77 -6.04
CA SER A 223 -1.81 -12.19 -6.68
C SER A 223 -2.83 -11.06 -6.70
N VAL A 224 -3.70 -11.12 -7.69
CA VAL A 224 -4.83 -10.20 -7.86
C VAL A 224 -6.05 -11.01 -8.27
N ALA A 225 -7.21 -10.68 -7.72
CA ALA A 225 -8.49 -11.25 -8.10
C ALA A 225 -9.58 -10.16 -8.09
N SER A 226 -10.75 -10.48 -8.61
CA SER A 226 -11.90 -9.58 -8.62
C SER A 226 -12.99 -10.10 -7.69
N GLU A 227 -13.54 -9.20 -6.86
CA GLU A 227 -14.78 -9.43 -6.12
C GLU A 227 -15.95 -8.88 -6.94
N GLU A 228 -16.84 -9.76 -7.37
CA GLU A 228 -18.00 -9.39 -8.16
C GLU A 228 -19.11 -8.79 -7.29
N ASN A 229 -19.29 -9.32 -6.08
CA ASN A 229 -20.25 -8.86 -5.10
C ASN A 229 -19.67 -7.68 -4.29
N ARG A 230 -19.71 -6.49 -4.88
CA ARG A 230 -19.05 -5.30 -4.31
C ARG A 230 -19.87 -4.69 -3.19
N ILE A 231 -19.19 -4.00 -2.30
CA ILE A 231 -19.80 -3.10 -1.30
C ILE A 231 -20.68 -2.04 -1.99
N LYS A 232 -21.70 -1.57 -1.28
CA LYS A 232 -22.66 -0.56 -1.77
C LYS A 232 -23.46 -1.02 -3.02
N THR A 233 -23.62 -2.33 -3.18
CA THR A 233 -24.55 -2.93 -4.13
C THR A 233 -25.61 -3.73 -3.36
N GLU A 234 -26.63 -4.21 -4.03
CA GLU A 234 -27.67 -5.07 -3.42
C GLU A 234 -27.18 -6.49 -3.11
N THR A 235 -25.93 -6.81 -3.44
CA THR A 235 -25.35 -8.15 -3.26
C THR A 235 -24.59 -8.26 -1.95
N VAL A 236 -24.54 -9.46 -1.38
CA VAL A 236 -23.78 -9.72 -0.14
C VAL A 236 -22.34 -10.04 -0.49
N VAL A 237 -21.40 -9.32 0.12
CA VAL A 237 -19.95 -9.59 0.00
C VAL A 237 -19.63 -10.87 0.75
N LEU A 238 -19.24 -11.92 0.04
CA LEU A 238 -18.88 -13.23 0.59
C LEU A 238 -17.37 -13.50 0.54
N GLY A 239 -16.55 -12.53 0.14
CA GLY A 239 -15.09 -12.66 0.09
C GLY A 239 -14.60 -13.68 -0.92
N GLU A 240 -15.32 -13.85 -2.02
CA GLU A 240 -14.91 -14.77 -3.09
C GLU A 240 -13.66 -14.27 -3.79
N GLY A 241 -13.59 -12.97 -4.07
CA GLY A 241 -12.45 -12.33 -4.67
C GLY A 241 -11.20 -12.40 -3.77
N LEU A 242 -11.32 -12.06 -2.48
CA LEU A 242 -10.19 -12.14 -1.55
C LEU A 242 -9.77 -13.60 -1.33
N GLY A 243 -10.73 -14.51 -1.19
CA GLY A 243 -10.46 -15.95 -1.09
C GLY A 243 -9.74 -16.51 -2.31
N ALA A 244 -10.08 -16.03 -3.51
CA ALA A 244 -9.39 -16.38 -4.75
C ALA A 244 -7.97 -15.78 -4.81
N ALA A 245 -7.79 -14.52 -4.40
CA ALA A 245 -6.47 -13.90 -4.31
C ALA A 245 -5.54 -14.71 -3.39
N PHE A 246 -6.01 -15.11 -2.21
CA PHE A 246 -5.23 -15.97 -1.31
C PHE A 246 -4.93 -17.34 -1.93
N ARG A 247 -5.91 -18.00 -2.54
CA ARG A 247 -5.70 -19.28 -3.21
C ARG A 247 -4.62 -19.20 -4.27
N PHE A 248 -4.69 -18.23 -5.18
CA PHE A 248 -3.69 -18.04 -6.23
C PHE A 248 -2.30 -17.74 -5.66
N LEU A 249 -2.25 -16.97 -4.56
CA LEU A 249 -0.98 -16.68 -3.89
C LEU A 249 -0.36 -17.94 -3.31
N PHE A 250 -1.15 -18.82 -2.70
CA PHE A 250 -0.68 -20.03 -2.03
C PHE A 250 -0.47 -21.24 -2.95
N GLU A 251 -0.90 -21.22 -4.19
CA GLU A 251 -0.65 -22.29 -5.18
C GLU A 251 0.85 -22.46 -5.44
N ASP A 252 1.59 -21.36 -5.52
CA ASP A 252 3.04 -21.36 -5.80
C ASP A 252 3.91 -21.12 -4.54
N ALA A 253 3.28 -20.95 -3.36
CA ALA A 253 3.97 -20.56 -2.14
C ALA A 253 4.50 -21.77 -1.34
N PRO A 254 5.49 -21.58 -0.45
CA PRO A 254 5.90 -22.58 0.53
C PRO A 254 4.72 -23.11 1.35
N ILE A 255 4.86 -24.35 1.85
CA ILE A 255 3.78 -25.02 2.61
C ILE A 255 3.60 -24.42 4.01
N ASP A 256 4.60 -23.69 4.52
CA ASP A 256 4.58 -23.13 5.87
C ASP A 256 3.45 -22.10 6.02
N PRO A 257 2.68 -22.20 7.11
CA PRO A 257 1.62 -21.24 7.39
C PRO A 257 2.17 -19.82 7.58
N VAL A 258 1.42 -18.83 7.08
CA VAL A 258 1.74 -17.42 7.31
C VAL A 258 1.61 -17.09 8.79
N GLY A 259 2.61 -16.42 9.33
CA GLY A 259 2.65 -16.07 10.74
C GLY A 259 2.47 -14.59 11.05
N ARG A 260 2.52 -13.71 10.06
CA ARG A 260 2.23 -12.26 10.19
C ARG A 260 1.28 -11.83 9.09
N ILE A 261 0.27 -11.07 9.44
CA ILE A 261 -0.74 -10.57 8.51
C ILE A 261 -0.88 -9.07 8.75
N ILE A 262 -0.77 -8.26 7.67
CA ILE A 262 -1.05 -6.83 7.71
C ILE A 262 -2.08 -6.52 6.63
N CYS A 263 -3.09 -5.73 6.96
CA CYS A 263 -4.20 -5.50 6.06
C CYS A 263 -4.79 -4.08 6.15
N ASP A 264 -5.65 -3.77 5.19
CA ASP A 264 -6.35 -2.50 5.05
C ASP A 264 -7.71 -2.45 5.75
N MET A 265 -7.95 -3.33 6.73
CA MET A 265 -9.13 -3.18 7.59
C MET A 265 -9.07 -1.85 8.32
N ASN A 266 -10.17 -1.08 8.26
CA ASN A 266 -10.24 0.32 8.67
C ASN A 266 -11.43 0.64 9.61
N GLY A 267 -12.14 -0.40 10.08
CA GLY A 267 -13.36 -0.28 10.90
C GLY A 267 -14.64 -0.66 10.16
N GLU A 268 -14.66 -0.65 8.84
CA GLU A 268 -15.81 -1.05 8.03
C GLU A 268 -16.09 -2.55 8.18
N ARG A 269 -17.30 -2.91 8.59
CA ARG A 269 -17.71 -4.29 8.88
C ARG A 269 -17.48 -5.26 7.72
N TYR A 270 -17.68 -4.82 6.48
CA TYR A 270 -17.60 -5.70 5.33
C TYR A 270 -16.19 -6.27 5.12
N ARG A 271 -15.14 -5.49 5.44
CA ARG A 271 -13.74 -5.92 5.32
C ARG A 271 -13.43 -7.07 6.25
N GLY A 272 -13.90 -7.00 7.50
CA GLY A 272 -13.77 -8.09 8.47
C GLY A 272 -14.53 -9.35 8.07
N ASN A 273 -15.77 -9.20 7.58
CA ASN A 273 -16.58 -10.32 7.08
C ASN A 273 -15.93 -10.98 5.87
N GLU A 274 -15.47 -10.19 4.91
CA GLU A 274 -14.77 -10.66 3.71
C GLU A 274 -13.52 -11.46 4.06
N TYR A 275 -12.70 -10.93 4.96
CA TYR A 275 -11.50 -11.61 5.44
C TYR A 275 -11.84 -12.95 6.12
N GLY A 276 -12.86 -12.97 6.99
CA GLY A 276 -13.31 -14.20 7.64
C GLY A 276 -13.69 -15.30 6.64
N PHE A 277 -14.44 -14.95 5.60
CA PHE A 277 -14.79 -15.89 4.54
C PHE A 277 -13.57 -16.34 3.72
N ALA A 278 -12.64 -15.43 3.44
CA ALA A 278 -11.41 -15.74 2.71
C ALA A 278 -10.51 -16.72 3.48
N VAL A 279 -10.41 -16.57 4.80
CA VAL A 279 -9.67 -17.48 5.69
C VAL A 279 -10.28 -18.89 5.67
N ILE A 280 -11.60 -19.00 5.82
CA ILE A 280 -12.29 -20.30 5.80
C ILE A 280 -12.06 -21.04 4.46
N ARG A 281 -11.99 -20.32 3.34
CA ARG A 281 -11.72 -20.89 2.02
C ARG A 281 -10.25 -21.32 1.80
N ASN A 282 -9.34 -20.91 2.70
CA ASN A 282 -7.91 -21.23 2.61
C ASN A 282 -7.41 -21.90 3.91
N PRO A 283 -7.95 -23.08 4.28
CA PRO A 283 -7.64 -23.76 5.53
C PRO A 283 -6.18 -24.15 5.62
N GLY A 284 -5.59 -24.06 6.81
CA GLY A 284 -4.20 -24.46 7.08
C GLY A 284 -3.13 -23.51 6.54
N ARG A 285 -3.52 -22.36 5.95
CA ARG A 285 -2.56 -21.38 5.42
C ARG A 285 -2.14 -20.30 6.40
N PHE A 286 -2.80 -20.20 7.53
CA PHE A 286 -2.55 -19.20 8.58
C PHE A 286 -2.14 -19.90 9.88
N LYS A 287 -1.12 -19.38 10.55
CA LYS A 287 -0.72 -19.86 11.88
C LYS A 287 -1.76 -19.46 12.92
N ASP A 288 -2.16 -18.20 12.89
CA ASP A 288 -3.30 -17.63 13.61
C ASP A 288 -3.91 -16.54 12.71
N ALA A 289 -5.10 -16.82 12.18
CA ALA A 289 -5.79 -15.86 11.29
C ALA A 289 -6.40 -14.67 12.06
N ALA A 290 -6.52 -14.76 13.39
CA ALA A 290 -7.03 -13.67 14.22
C ALA A 290 -5.92 -12.70 14.66
N ASP A 291 -4.64 -13.10 14.54
CA ASP A 291 -3.48 -12.24 14.85
C ASP A 291 -3.08 -11.46 13.56
N PHE A 292 -3.75 -10.33 13.32
CA PHE A 292 -3.49 -9.44 12.22
C PHE A 292 -3.28 -7.99 12.68
N GLU A 293 -2.53 -7.23 11.90
CA GLU A 293 -2.23 -5.82 12.13
C GLU A 293 -3.09 -4.94 11.20
N THR A 294 -3.71 -3.90 11.77
CA THR A 294 -4.52 -2.89 11.07
C THR A 294 -3.94 -1.50 11.29
N PRO A 295 -2.90 -1.11 10.53
CA PRO A 295 -2.25 0.18 10.73
C PRO A 295 -3.18 1.40 10.57
N ALA A 296 -4.35 1.23 9.95
CA ALA A 296 -5.37 2.26 9.86
C ALA A 296 -5.84 2.80 11.22
N ASP A 297 -5.74 2.02 12.30
CA ASP A 297 -6.03 2.46 13.67
C ASP A 297 -5.07 3.56 14.15
N CYS A 298 -3.91 3.66 13.51
CA CYS A 298 -2.87 4.62 13.86
C CYS A 298 -2.76 5.78 12.86
N TRP A 299 -2.68 5.49 11.56
CA TRP A 299 -2.49 6.52 10.53
C TRP A 299 -3.73 6.83 9.68
N GLY A 300 -4.91 6.30 10.07
CA GLY A 300 -6.13 6.43 9.29
C GLY A 300 -6.16 5.53 8.06
N ASP A 301 -7.25 5.62 7.30
CA ASP A 301 -7.33 4.98 5.99
C ASP A 301 -6.53 5.78 4.97
N VAL A 302 -5.50 5.17 4.44
CA VAL A 302 -4.56 5.80 3.49
C VAL A 302 -4.66 5.21 2.08
N GLY A 303 -5.74 4.52 1.79
CA GLY A 303 -6.13 4.05 0.47
C GLY A 303 -5.01 3.36 -0.29
N ALA A 304 -4.69 3.86 -1.47
CA ALA A 304 -3.70 3.27 -2.38
C ALA A 304 -2.27 3.20 -1.81
N ALA A 305 -1.94 3.97 -0.78
CA ALA A 305 -0.63 3.93 -0.14
C ALA A 305 -0.45 2.67 0.73
N SER A 306 -1.53 2.02 1.18
CA SER A 306 -1.51 0.93 2.16
C SER A 306 -0.51 -0.18 1.83
N GLY A 307 -0.56 -0.73 0.62
CA GLY A 307 0.29 -1.86 0.24
C GLY A 307 1.79 -1.61 0.38
N PRO A 308 2.37 -0.59 -0.27
CA PRO A 308 3.79 -0.25 -0.13
C PRO A 308 4.18 0.15 1.30
N LEU A 309 3.29 0.78 2.06
CA LEU A 309 3.52 1.08 3.47
C LEU A 309 3.62 -0.20 4.31
N PHE A 310 2.80 -1.23 4.05
CA PHE A 310 2.92 -2.52 4.72
C PHE A 310 4.25 -3.21 4.42
N VAL A 311 4.76 -3.09 3.18
CA VAL A 311 6.12 -3.55 2.84
C VAL A 311 7.16 -2.82 3.68
N SER A 312 7.03 -1.50 3.85
CA SER A 312 7.93 -0.70 4.68
C SER A 312 7.93 -1.14 6.14
N LEU A 313 6.74 -1.46 6.71
CA LEU A 313 6.63 -1.99 8.09
C LEU A 313 7.36 -3.34 8.26
N ILE A 314 7.26 -4.22 7.28
CA ILE A 314 7.94 -5.53 7.31
C ILE A 314 9.45 -5.33 7.15
N THR A 315 9.88 -4.44 6.25
CA THR A 315 11.29 -4.12 6.05
C THR A 315 11.95 -3.59 7.33
N GLU A 316 11.27 -2.67 8.03
CA GLU A 316 11.77 -2.14 9.32
C GLU A 316 11.80 -3.22 10.40
N ALA A 317 10.85 -4.15 10.38
CA ALA A 317 10.83 -5.28 11.32
C ALA A 317 12.01 -6.23 11.10
N GLU A 318 12.33 -6.55 9.86
CA GLU A 318 13.52 -7.35 9.50
C GLU A 318 14.81 -6.63 9.87
N ALA A 319 14.96 -5.37 9.47
CA ALA A 319 16.16 -4.59 9.72
C ALA A 319 16.48 -4.43 11.22
N ARG A 320 15.45 -4.43 12.07
CA ARG A 320 15.55 -4.27 13.53
C ARG A 320 15.40 -5.56 14.32
N ASN A 321 15.34 -6.71 13.63
CA ASN A 321 15.25 -8.06 14.23
C ASN A 321 14.03 -8.25 15.16
N TYR A 322 12.87 -7.65 14.87
CA TYR A 322 11.63 -7.93 15.57
C TYR A 322 10.58 -8.67 14.71
N GLN A 323 10.94 -9.02 13.48
CA GLN A 323 10.15 -9.94 12.67
C GLN A 323 10.11 -11.33 13.34
N ARG A 324 8.90 -11.85 13.60
CA ARG A 324 8.72 -13.07 14.39
C ARG A 324 8.50 -14.32 13.56
N THR A 325 8.27 -14.15 12.27
CA THR A 325 7.88 -15.24 11.36
C THR A 325 8.55 -15.11 10.01
N PRO A 326 8.88 -16.23 9.34
CA PRO A 326 9.58 -16.19 8.06
C PRO A 326 8.73 -15.66 6.90
N LEU A 327 7.40 -15.73 7.03
CA LEU A 327 6.46 -15.30 5.98
C LEU A 327 5.46 -14.29 6.54
N SER A 328 5.27 -13.21 5.78
CA SER A 328 4.26 -12.18 6.03
C SER A 328 3.32 -12.05 4.84
N LEU A 329 2.01 -12.07 5.11
CA LEU A 329 0.96 -11.79 4.14
C LEU A 329 0.52 -10.34 4.30
N ILE A 330 0.49 -9.61 3.19
CA ILE A 330 -0.16 -8.30 3.13
C ILE A 330 -1.29 -8.34 2.10
N TRP A 331 -2.43 -7.75 2.41
CA TRP A 331 -3.56 -7.71 1.49
C TRP A 331 -4.37 -6.42 1.61
N ALA A 332 -5.06 -6.07 0.54
CA ALA A 332 -5.98 -4.95 0.48
C ALA A 332 -7.09 -5.20 -0.54
N GLY A 333 -8.24 -4.57 -0.30
CA GLY A 333 -9.43 -4.67 -1.14
C GLY A 333 -10.02 -3.31 -1.48
N SER A 334 -10.16 -3.01 -2.78
CA SER A 334 -10.76 -1.78 -3.30
C SER A 334 -12.27 -1.88 -3.45
N GLU A 335 -12.97 -0.75 -3.38
CA GLU A 335 -14.43 -0.69 -3.57
C GLU A 335 -14.84 -1.08 -5.01
N ASN A 336 -13.97 -0.85 -5.99
CA ASN A 336 -14.19 -1.27 -7.39
C ASN A 336 -14.17 -2.80 -7.61
N GLY A 337 -13.88 -3.58 -6.56
CA GLY A 337 -13.84 -5.05 -6.61
C GLY A 337 -12.43 -5.63 -6.71
N THR A 338 -11.39 -4.85 -6.93
CA THR A 338 -10.02 -5.36 -6.97
C THR A 338 -9.58 -5.87 -5.60
N ARG A 339 -9.06 -7.09 -5.54
CA ARG A 339 -8.45 -7.71 -4.36
C ARG A 339 -7.02 -8.07 -4.69
N ALA A 340 -6.08 -7.67 -3.84
CA ALA A 340 -4.66 -7.95 -4.06
C ALA A 340 -4.02 -8.46 -2.78
N ALA A 341 -3.10 -9.42 -2.94
CA ALA A 341 -2.34 -9.99 -1.85
C ALA A 341 -0.89 -10.22 -2.28
N VAL A 342 0.05 -9.99 -1.35
CA VAL A 342 1.47 -10.23 -1.55
C VAL A 342 2.02 -11.02 -0.37
N LEU A 343 2.81 -12.04 -0.66
CA LEU A 343 3.54 -12.84 0.32
C LEU A 343 5.01 -12.41 0.30
N LEU A 344 5.50 -12.01 1.46
CA LEU A 344 6.87 -11.55 1.66
C LEU A 344 7.63 -12.51 2.56
N GLY A 345 8.89 -12.73 2.23
CA GLY A 345 9.85 -13.47 3.04
C GLY A 345 11.03 -12.59 3.42
N GLY A 346 11.76 -13.00 4.45
CA GLY A 346 13.03 -12.38 4.81
C GLY A 346 14.05 -12.41 3.65
N PRO A 347 15.07 -11.56 3.69
CA PRO A 347 16.07 -11.52 2.62
C PRO A 347 16.78 -12.87 2.49
N ARG A 348 16.84 -13.43 1.28
CA ARG A 348 17.72 -14.57 1.05
C ARG A 348 19.15 -14.11 1.21
N SER A 349 19.86 -14.68 2.19
CA SER A 349 21.30 -14.48 2.31
C SER A 349 21.96 -14.73 0.95
N ALA A 350 22.83 -13.81 0.55
CA ALA A 350 23.70 -14.01 -0.60
C ALA A 350 24.63 -15.20 -0.28
N ALA A 351 24.21 -16.43 -0.62
CA ALA A 351 25.08 -17.60 -0.61
C ALA A 351 25.91 -17.63 -1.90
#